data_058e95b49afbb448d7e657bb2fa4649a
#
_entry.id   058e95b49afbb448d7e657bb2fa4649a
#
_cell.length_a   1.000
_cell.length_b   1.000
_cell.length_c   1.000
_cell.angle_alpha   90.00
_cell.angle_beta   90.00
_cell.angle_gamma   90.00
#
_symmetry.space_group_name_H-M   'P 1'
#
loop_
_entity.id
_entity.type
_entity.pdbx_description
1 polymer ?
#
loop_
_entity_poly.entity_id
_entity_poly.type
_entity_poly.pdbx_seq_one_letter_code
_entity_poly.pdbx_strand_id
1 'polypeptide(L)'
;MINFQDLLNRASVKAQGFGMAAQEALPAIFGGLIGRDRVDTKVDPRMGQGLIDAYQTAQKRGSDVVEYKDYDMSTPGGIGAKYTFGTVGKDNLKFDQAGNVIGIQGEKYDTDKTAMQALREGKARLEGGDVTAGIYKPFEALLSTVQGRGLTTHNVDFQQPVLPSPVTPTQPQAYTVKSGDTLSAIASRLGTTVEELARKNQIDNVDLIQIGQQIRR
;
A
#
# COMPACT_ATOMS: atom_id res chain seq x y z
N MET A 1 4.06 10.28 31.37
CA MET A 1 5.33 10.80 30.79
C MET A 1 5.51 10.20 29.41
N ILE A 2 5.63 11.04 28.40
CA ILE A 2 5.94 10.54 27.04
C ILE A 2 7.39 10.07 27.06
N ASN A 3 7.64 8.83 26.68
CA ASN A 3 8.99 8.27 26.59
C ASN A 3 9.72 8.94 25.41
N PHE A 4 10.96 9.36 25.61
CA PHE A 4 11.81 9.97 24.58
C PHE A 4 11.93 9.07 23.33
N GLN A 5 12.01 7.76 23.52
CA GLN A 5 12.06 6.80 22.42
C GLN A 5 10.75 6.81 21.58
N ASP A 6 9.61 6.94 22.22
CA ASP A 6 8.32 7.06 21.52
C ASP A 6 8.24 8.36 20.70
N LEU A 7 8.77 9.45 21.22
CA LEU A 7 8.87 10.71 20.48
C LEU A 7 9.75 10.57 19.23
N LEU A 8 10.92 9.94 19.35
CA LEU A 8 11.82 9.68 18.23
C LEU A 8 11.16 8.79 17.17
N ASN A 9 10.46 7.73 17.60
CA ASN A 9 9.77 6.83 16.70
C ASN A 9 8.68 7.56 15.90
N ARG A 10 7.87 8.38 16.55
CA ARG A 10 6.83 9.22 15.91
C ARG A 10 7.43 10.22 14.93
N ALA A 11 8.54 10.85 15.29
CA ALA A 11 9.24 11.76 14.39
C ALA A 11 9.79 11.04 13.16
N SER A 12 10.35 9.84 13.33
CA SER A 12 10.84 8.99 12.25
C SER A 12 9.72 8.57 11.29
N VAL A 13 8.58 8.11 11.82
CA VAL A 13 7.39 7.74 11.03
C VAL A 13 6.91 8.91 10.19
N LYS A 14 6.81 10.10 10.78
CA LYS A 14 6.40 11.32 10.07
C LYS A 14 7.39 11.70 8.97
N ALA A 15 8.69 11.68 9.27
CA ALA A 15 9.73 12.02 8.30
C ALA A 15 9.72 11.08 7.10
N GLN A 16 9.54 9.77 7.30
CA GLN A 16 9.40 8.80 6.23
C GLN A 16 8.15 9.06 5.39
N GLY A 17 6.99 9.30 6.00
CA GLY A 17 5.76 9.60 5.28
C GLY A 17 5.85 10.84 4.42
N PHE A 18 6.42 11.92 4.94
CA PHE A 18 6.66 13.15 4.16
C PHE A 18 7.69 12.94 3.04
N GLY A 19 8.74 12.15 3.29
CA GLY A 19 9.72 11.81 2.26
C GLY A 19 9.09 11.09 1.06
N MET A 20 8.21 10.13 1.33
CA MET A 20 7.44 9.45 0.28
C MET A 20 6.53 10.40 -0.50
N ALA A 21 5.76 11.25 0.19
CA ALA A 21 4.89 12.24 -0.46
C ALA A 21 5.70 13.22 -1.33
N ALA A 22 6.83 13.70 -0.84
CA ALA A 22 7.71 14.58 -1.60
C ALA A 22 8.27 13.91 -2.86
N GLN A 23 8.73 12.67 -2.74
CA GLN A 23 9.27 11.91 -3.86
C GLN A 23 8.22 11.69 -4.97
N GLU A 24 6.98 11.48 -4.59
CA GLU A 24 5.86 11.27 -5.52
C GLU A 24 5.47 12.56 -6.22
N ALA A 25 5.39 13.67 -5.51
CA ALA A 25 4.93 14.93 -6.08
C ALA A 25 5.98 15.64 -6.95
N LEU A 26 7.28 15.37 -6.75
CA LEU A 26 8.34 16.01 -7.56
C LEU A 26 8.17 15.79 -9.07
N PRO A 27 7.89 14.59 -9.61
CA PRO A 27 7.66 14.39 -11.04
C PRO A 27 6.47 15.20 -11.58
N ALA A 28 5.39 15.33 -10.79
CA ALA A 28 4.22 16.12 -11.17
C ALA A 28 4.56 17.62 -11.23
N ILE A 29 5.31 18.13 -10.24
CA ILE A 29 5.77 19.51 -10.21
C ILE A 29 6.66 19.81 -11.44
N PHE A 30 7.65 18.98 -11.69
CA PHE A 30 8.53 19.17 -12.86
C PHE A 30 7.76 18.99 -14.17
N GLY A 31 6.83 18.03 -14.26
CA GLY A 31 5.96 17.86 -15.41
C GLY A 31 5.15 19.11 -15.69
N GLY A 32 4.51 19.69 -14.68
CA GLY A 32 3.73 20.93 -14.80
C GLY A 32 4.61 22.13 -15.21
N LEU A 33 5.83 22.25 -14.67
CA LEU A 33 6.75 23.32 -15.04
C LEU A 33 7.17 23.29 -16.53
N ILE A 34 7.26 22.10 -17.14
CA ILE A 34 7.61 21.91 -18.55
C ILE A 34 6.40 21.76 -19.47
N GLY A 35 5.19 22.02 -18.94
CA GLY A 35 3.96 22.03 -19.72
C GLY A 35 3.41 20.65 -20.08
N ARG A 36 3.70 19.61 -19.28
CA ARG A 36 3.06 18.31 -19.46
C ARG A 36 1.68 18.30 -18.82
N ASP A 37 0.68 17.84 -19.55
CA ASP A 37 -0.70 17.75 -19.07
C ASP A 37 -0.95 16.50 -18.22
N ARG A 38 -0.05 15.52 -18.28
CA ARG A 38 -0.20 14.24 -17.60
C ARG A 38 1.15 13.63 -17.22
N VAL A 39 1.23 13.12 -16.01
CA VAL A 39 2.36 12.32 -15.51
C VAL A 39 1.81 11.02 -14.93
N ASP A 40 2.34 9.91 -15.40
CA ASP A 40 2.06 8.61 -14.80
C ASP A 40 3.18 8.32 -13.79
N THR A 41 2.83 8.15 -12.53
CA THR A 41 3.78 7.93 -11.45
C THR A 41 3.56 6.57 -10.79
N LYS A 42 4.64 6.02 -10.27
CA LYS A 42 4.63 4.78 -9.49
C LYS A 42 4.77 5.16 -8.02
N VAL A 43 3.76 4.88 -7.26
CA VAL A 43 3.69 5.21 -5.84
C VAL A 43 4.43 4.17 -5.00
N ASP A 44 5.08 4.63 -3.93
CA ASP A 44 5.57 3.72 -2.90
C ASP A 44 4.43 2.79 -2.44
N PRO A 45 4.61 1.46 -2.46
CA PRO A 45 3.54 0.51 -2.12
C PRO A 45 2.89 0.76 -0.76
N ARG A 46 3.66 1.32 0.20
CA ARG A 46 3.15 1.67 1.52
C ARG A 46 2.11 2.80 1.46
N MET A 47 2.26 3.76 0.54
CA MET A 47 1.27 4.82 0.32
C MET A 47 0.01 4.26 -0.36
N GLY A 48 0.18 3.35 -1.32
CA GLY A 48 -0.95 2.63 -1.91
C GLY A 48 -1.76 1.90 -0.85
N GLN A 49 -1.10 1.16 0.05
CA GLN A 49 -1.75 0.52 1.18
C GLN A 49 -2.42 1.53 2.12
N GLY A 50 -1.75 2.64 2.41
CA GLY A 50 -2.32 3.71 3.24
C GLY A 50 -3.62 4.31 2.69
N LEU A 51 -3.75 4.44 1.37
CA LEU A 51 -5.00 4.86 0.74
C LEU A 51 -6.07 3.76 0.77
N ILE A 52 -5.70 2.50 0.54
CA ILE A 52 -6.62 1.37 0.63
C ILE A 52 -7.24 1.29 2.03
N ASP A 53 -6.42 1.40 3.07
CA ASP A 53 -6.87 1.37 4.47
C ASP A 53 -7.78 2.58 4.79
N ALA A 54 -7.43 3.75 4.26
CA ALA A 54 -8.26 4.95 4.40
C ALA A 54 -9.61 4.80 3.68
N TYR A 55 -9.64 4.21 2.48
CA TYR A 55 -10.89 3.94 1.76
C TYR A 55 -11.76 2.95 2.52
N GLN A 56 -11.20 1.86 3.06
CA GLN A 56 -11.93 0.93 3.92
C GLN A 56 -12.49 1.63 5.18
N THR A 57 -11.75 2.58 5.73
CA THR A 57 -12.20 3.39 6.87
C THR A 57 -13.37 4.29 6.48
N ALA A 58 -13.31 4.94 5.31
CA ALA A 58 -14.41 5.71 4.75
C ALA A 58 -15.65 4.84 4.52
N GLN A 59 -15.49 3.64 3.96
CA GLN A 59 -16.58 2.69 3.73
C GLN A 59 -17.28 2.27 5.05
N LYS A 60 -16.51 2.03 6.12
CA LYS A 60 -17.08 1.69 7.44
C LYS A 60 -17.96 2.81 8.01
N ARG A 61 -17.72 4.06 7.65
CA ARG A 61 -18.56 5.19 8.04
C ARG A 61 -19.66 5.54 7.01
N GLY A 62 -19.82 4.70 5.97
CA GLY A 62 -20.86 4.87 4.93
C GLY A 62 -20.53 5.96 3.90
N SER A 63 -19.24 6.25 3.65
CA SER A 63 -18.82 7.25 2.69
C SER A 63 -18.05 6.63 1.52
N ASP A 64 -18.34 7.10 0.32
CA ASP A 64 -17.57 6.78 -0.91
C ASP A 64 -16.43 7.78 -1.17
N VAL A 65 -16.18 8.67 -0.21
CA VAL A 65 -15.12 9.68 -0.28
C VAL A 65 -14.16 9.47 0.87
N VAL A 66 -12.88 9.31 0.56
CA VAL A 66 -11.79 9.32 1.51
C VAL A 66 -11.50 10.75 1.92
N GLU A 67 -11.43 11.03 3.19
CA GLU A 67 -11.11 12.33 3.75
C GLU A 67 -9.82 12.27 4.59
N TYR A 68 -9.24 13.43 4.89
CA TYR A 68 -8.02 13.53 5.70
C TYR A 68 -8.04 12.78 7.03
N LYS A 69 -9.22 12.58 7.62
CA LYS A 69 -9.41 11.87 8.90
C LYS A 69 -9.38 10.34 8.77
N ASP A 70 -9.52 9.82 7.57
CA ASP A 70 -9.60 8.38 7.33
C ASP A 70 -8.19 7.74 7.24
N TYR A 71 -7.15 8.56 7.03
CA TYR A 71 -5.78 8.08 6.94
C TYR A 71 -5.17 7.76 8.31
N ASP A 72 -4.47 6.64 8.38
CA ASP A 72 -3.72 6.25 9.58
C ASP A 72 -2.41 7.06 9.71
N MET A 73 -2.42 8.03 10.61
CA MET A 73 -1.26 8.89 10.90
C MET A 73 -0.20 8.22 11.78
N SER A 74 -0.38 6.97 12.16
CA SER A 74 0.62 6.19 12.91
C SER A 74 1.59 5.46 11.99
N THR A 75 1.32 5.40 10.69
CA THR A 75 2.14 4.71 9.69
C THR A 75 2.74 5.67 8.67
N PRO A 76 3.97 5.40 8.17
CA PRO A 76 4.55 6.21 7.09
C PRO A 76 3.70 6.22 5.82
N GLY A 77 3.08 5.06 5.49
CA GLY A 77 2.22 4.92 4.32
C GLY A 77 0.96 5.77 4.40
N GLY A 78 0.27 5.76 5.54
CA GLY A 78 -0.91 6.57 5.77
C GLY A 78 -0.60 8.08 5.75
N ILE A 79 0.53 8.49 6.34
CA ILE A 79 1.00 9.88 6.28
C ILE A 79 1.31 10.27 4.83
N GLY A 80 2.12 9.46 4.13
CA GLY A 80 2.46 9.69 2.73
C GLY A 80 1.23 9.81 1.86
N ALA A 81 0.30 8.85 1.95
CA ALA A 81 -0.95 8.84 1.22
C ALA A 81 -1.82 10.08 1.48
N LYS A 82 -1.96 10.46 2.75
CA LYS A 82 -2.71 11.66 3.14
C LYS A 82 -2.20 12.92 2.46
N TYR A 83 -0.90 13.13 2.44
CA TYR A 83 -0.29 14.34 1.91
C TYR A 83 -0.09 14.31 0.38
N THR A 84 -0.19 13.12 -0.22
CA THR A 84 -0.13 12.96 -1.66
C THR A 84 -1.52 13.02 -2.30
N PHE A 85 -2.46 12.26 -1.76
CA PHE A 85 -3.77 12.06 -2.38
C PHE A 85 -4.88 12.92 -1.75
N GLY A 86 -4.73 13.29 -0.48
CA GLY A 86 -5.70 14.15 0.19
C GLY A 86 -7.10 13.56 0.26
N THR A 87 -8.10 14.29 -0.25
CA THR A 87 -9.48 13.84 -0.35
C THR A 87 -9.70 13.19 -1.71
N VAL A 88 -10.13 11.92 -1.72
CA VAL A 88 -10.29 11.14 -2.96
C VAL A 88 -11.71 10.57 -3.04
N GLY A 89 -12.43 10.94 -4.10
CA GLY A 89 -13.73 10.36 -4.41
C GLY A 89 -13.61 8.98 -5.06
N LYS A 90 -14.64 8.15 -4.91
CA LYS A 90 -14.69 6.82 -5.53
C LYS A 90 -14.44 6.86 -7.04
N ASP A 91 -14.91 7.90 -7.72
CA ASP A 91 -14.77 8.05 -9.18
C ASP A 91 -13.31 8.26 -9.61
N ASN A 92 -12.45 8.68 -8.70
CA ASN A 92 -11.02 8.81 -8.92
C ASN A 92 -10.23 7.54 -8.57
N LEU A 93 -10.88 6.53 -7.97
CA LEU A 93 -10.23 5.26 -7.65
C LEU A 93 -10.32 4.29 -8.83
N LYS A 94 -9.23 3.55 -9.06
CA LYS A 94 -9.23 2.40 -9.97
C LYS A 94 -9.50 1.14 -9.17
N PHE A 95 -10.34 0.27 -9.72
CA PHE A 95 -10.68 -1.01 -9.10
C PHE A 95 -10.31 -2.16 -10.03
N ASP A 96 -9.93 -3.29 -9.44
CA ASP A 96 -9.82 -4.56 -10.16
C ASP A 96 -11.20 -5.23 -10.33
N GLN A 97 -11.22 -6.39 -11.00
CA GLN A 97 -12.46 -7.16 -11.20
C GLN A 97 -13.09 -7.67 -9.90
N ALA A 98 -12.32 -7.78 -8.84
CA ALA A 98 -12.78 -8.19 -7.51
C ALA A 98 -13.26 -7.01 -6.65
N GLY A 99 -13.13 -5.77 -7.15
CA GLY A 99 -13.52 -4.55 -6.44
C GLY A 99 -12.45 -4.01 -5.48
N ASN A 100 -11.20 -4.47 -5.59
CA ASN A 100 -10.11 -3.93 -4.79
C ASN A 100 -9.55 -2.66 -5.44
N VAL A 101 -9.17 -1.69 -4.63
CA VAL A 101 -8.51 -0.47 -5.09
C VAL A 101 -7.09 -0.79 -5.55
N ILE A 102 -6.78 -0.50 -6.80
CA ILE A 102 -5.47 -0.76 -7.43
C ILE A 102 -4.76 0.50 -7.91
N GLY A 103 -5.34 1.66 -7.72
CA GLY A 103 -4.74 2.91 -8.14
C GLY A 103 -5.68 4.10 -8.06
N ILE A 104 -5.22 5.22 -8.61
CA ILE A 104 -5.96 6.46 -8.77
C ILE A 104 -5.92 6.88 -10.23
N GLN A 105 -6.98 7.52 -10.70
CA GLN A 105 -7.07 8.09 -12.04
C GLN A 105 -7.59 9.51 -12.01
N GLY A 106 -7.00 10.36 -12.84
CA GLY A 106 -7.48 11.72 -13.05
C GLY A 106 -7.34 12.65 -11.85
N GLU A 107 -6.52 12.26 -10.85
CA GLU A 107 -6.27 13.09 -9.68
C GLU A 107 -5.43 14.30 -10.05
N LYS A 108 -5.75 15.44 -9.48
CA LYS A 108 -5.02 16.68 -9.68
C LYS A 108 -4.38 17.10 -8.37
N TYR A 109 -3.12 17.52 -8.43
CA TYR A 109 -2.54 18.22 -7.31
C TYR A 109 -3.13 19.63 -7.25
N ASP A 110 -4.09 19.83 -6.39
CA ASP A 110 -4.59 21.15 -6.07
C ASP A 110 -4.31 21.50 -4.62
N THR A 111 -4.05 22.75 -4.36
CA THR A 111 -3.96 23.27 -3.01
C THR A 111 -4.92 24.47 -2.92
N ASP A 112 -5.71 24.53 -1.88
CA ASP A 112 -6.63 25.63 -1.62
C ASP A 112 -5.91 26.93 -1.26
N LYS A 113 -4.55 26.89 -1.21
CA LYS A 113 -3.73 27.94 -0.64
C LYS A 113 -2.71 28.46 -1.61
N THR A 114 -2.49 29.77 -1.57
CA THR A 114 -1.35 30.37 -2.24
C THR A 114 -0.04 29.98 -1.56
N ALA A 115 1.09 30.03 -2.30
CA ALA A 115 2.42 29.75 -1.73
C ALA A 115 2.72 30.55 -0.47
N MET A 116 2.31 31.84 -0.45
CA MET A 116 2.50 32.70 0.71
C MET A 116 1.66 32.32 1.92
N GLN A 117 0.43 31.82 1.70
CA GLN A 117 -0.41 31.31 2.78
C GLN A 117 0.19 30.01 3.38
N ALA A 118 0.64 29.08 2.54
CA ALA A 118 1.29 27.85 2.99
C ALA A 118 2.55 28.13 3.82
N LEU A 119 3.40 29.07 3.37
CA LEU A 119 4.61 29.47 4.10
C LEU A 119 4.31 30.16 5.44
N ARG A 120 3.29 31.05 5.48
CA ARG A 120 2.87 31.70 6.73
C ARG A 120 2.34 30.70 7.75
N GLU A 121 1.51 29.75 7.32
CA GLU A 121 1.05 28.68 8.20
C GLU A 121 2.19 27.79 8.67
N GLY A 122 3.14 27.47 7.79
CA GLY A 122 4.32 26.70 8.14
C GLY A 122 5.11 27.36 9.26
N LYS A 123 5.34 28.67 9.15
CA LYS A 123 6.03 29.45 10.16
C LYS A 123 5.25 29.44 11.49
N ALA A 124 3.95 29.75 11.47
CA ALA A 124 3.13 29.79 12.67
C ALA A 124 3.07 28.44 13.41
N ARG A 125 2.96 27.33 12.66
CA ARG A 125 2.96 25.99 13.23
C ARG A 125 4.33 25.60 13.81
N LEU A 126 5.41 25.97 13.14
CA LEU A 126 6.77 25.73 13.61
C LEU A 126 7.04 26.47 14.92
N GLU A 127 6.60 27.74 15.02
CA GLU A 127 6.66 28.53 16.24
C GLU A 127 5.80 27.93 17.37
N GLY A 128 4.69 27.26 17.01
CA GLY A 128 3.86 26.48 17.94
C GLY A 128 4.39 25.09 18.30
N GLY A 129 5.60 24.73 17.85
CA GLY A 129 6.26 23.45 18.16
C GLY A 129 5.96 22.32 17.18
N ASP A 130 5.24 22.57 16.09
CA ASP A 130 5.02 21.57 15.03
C ASP A 130 6.20 21.55 14.04
N VAL A 131 7.23 20.82 14.39
CA VAL A 131 8.46 20.70 13.58
C VAL A 131 8.18 20.15 12.19
N THR A 132 7.12 19.34 12.03
CA THR A 132 6.77 18.74 10.74
C THR A 132 6.24 19.76 9.73
N ALA A 133 5.65 20.85 10.22
CA ALA A 133 5.21 21.95 9.38
C ALA A 133 6.36 22.65 8.66
N GLY A 134 7.54 22.68 9.26
CA GLY A 134 8.75 23.24 8.65
C GLY A 134 9.22 22.45 7.42
N ILE A 135 8.90 21.16 7.35
CA ILE A 135 9.24 20.28 6.20
C ILE A 135 8.14 20.31 5.14
N TYR A 136 6.90 20.16 5.57
CA TYR A 136 5.76 19.99 4.66
C TYR A 136 5.30 21.31 4.01
N LYS A 137 5.25 22.40 4.74
CA LYS A 137 4.69 23.68 4.26
C LYS A 137 5.49 24.35 3.12
N PRO A 138 6.81 24.30 3.09
CA PRO A 138 7.59 24.73 1.92
C PRO A 138 7.25 23.93 0.67
N PHE A 139 6.94 22.64 0.83
CA PHE A 139 6.54 21.76 -0.27
C PHE A 139 5.13 22.10 -0.78
N GLU A 140 4.16 22.34 0.10
CA GLU A 140 2.83 22.84 -0.25
C GLU A 140 2.91 24.20 -0.98
N ALA A 141 3.81 25.08 -0.54
CA ALA A 141 4.06 26.35 -1.21
C ALA A 141 4.62 26.18 -2.63
N LEU A 142 5.52 25.20 -2.82
CA LEU A 142 6.05 24.87 -4.15
C LEU A 142 4.96 24.32 -5.07
N LEU A 143 4.13 23.40 -4.58
CA LEU A 143 2.98 22.88 -5.31
C LEU A 143 2.04 24.01 -5.76
N SER A 144 1.72 24.95 -4.88
CA SER A 144 0.82 26.07 -5.18
C SER A 144 1.38 27.04 -6.23
N THR A 145 2.70 27.08 -6.45
CA THR A 145 3.29 27.93 -7.52
C THR A 145 3.05 27.37 -8.92
N VAL A 146 2.87 26.05 -9.05
CA VAL A 146 2.58 25.39 -10.33
C VAL A 146 1.10 25.29 -10.63
N GLN A 147 0.25 25.46 -9.62
CA GLN A 147 -1.21 25.35 -9.69
C GLN A 147 -1.87 26.31 -10.69
N GLY A 148 -1.34 27.49 -10.89
CA GLY A 148 -1.86 28.48 -11.84
C GLY A 148 -1.53 28.21 -13.30
N ARG A 149 -0.79 27.13 -13.63
CA ARG A 149 -0.31 26.82 -14.98
C ARG A 149 -0.97 25.60 -15.63
N GLY A 150 -2.09 25.13 -15.08
CA GLY A 150 -2.75 23.90 -15.53
C GLY A 150 -2.07 22.69 -14.87
N LEU A 151 -2.72 22.18 -13.81
CA LEU A 151 -2.16 21.06 -13.05
C LEU A 151 -2.20 19.79 -13.85
N THR A 152 -1.09 19.15 -13.83
CA THR A 152 -0.88 17.84 -14.39
C THR A 152 -1.82 16.84 -13.72
N THR A 153 -2.74 16.29 -14.50
CA THR A 153 -3.51 15.14 -14.08
C THR A 153 -2.57 13.96 -13.98
N HIS A 154 -2.55 13.27 -12.86
CA HIS A 154 -1.73 12.06 -12.75
C HIS A 154 -2.59 10.82 -12.54
N ASN A 155 -2.15 9.73 -13.13
CA ASN A 155 -2.65 8.41 -12.85
C ASN A 155 -1.59 7.67 -12.04
N VAL A 156 -2.03 7.08 -10.97
CA VAL A 156 -1.17 6.30 -10.08
C VAL A 156 -1.65 4.87 -10.12
N ASP A 157 -0.76 3.96 -10.51
CA ASP A 157 -0.98 2.54 -10.31
C ASP A 157 -0.25 2.12 -9.04
N PHE A 158 -0.99 1.63 -8.08
CA PHE A 158 -0.38 1.01 -6.93
C PHE A 158 0.33 -0.24 -7.44
N GLN A 159 1.65 -0.20 -7.40
CA GLN A 159 2.36 -1.47 -7.39
C GLN A 159 1.89 -2.14 -6.11
N GLN A 160 0.88 -2.99 -6.25
CA GLN A 160 0.66 -3.96 -5.19
C GLN A 160 2.06 -4.48 -4.89
N PRO A 161 2.53 -4.43 -3.62
CA PRO A 161 3.62 -5.31 -3.31
C PRO A 161 3.13 -6.59 -3.94
N VAL A 162 3.96 -7.21 -4.77
CA VAL A 162 3.80 -8.63 -5.00
C VAL A 162 3.92 -9.15 -3.57
N LEU A 163 2.78 -9.11 -2.88
CA LEU A 163 2.59 -9.97 -1.72
C LEU A 163 3.06 -11.27 -2.31
N PRO A 164 4.19 -11.84 -1.82
CA PRO A 164 4.53 -13.17 -2.28
C PRO A 164 3.19 -13.85 -2.18
N SER A 165 2.59 -14.14 -3.36
CA SER A 165 1.28 -14.77 -3.48
C SER A 165 1.29 -15.75 -2.37
N PRO A 166 0.31 -15.70 -1.36
CA PRO A 166 0.48 -16.49 -0.17
C PRO A 166 1.12 -17.73 -0.72
N VAL A 167 2.41 -17.92 -0.40
CA VAL A 167 3.12 -19.03 -1.03
C VAL A 167 2.27 -20.16 -0.58
N THR A 168 1.27 -20.47 -1.43
CA THR A 168 0.63 -21.77 -1.35
C THR A 168 1.86 -22.61 -1.37
N PRO A 169 2.33 -23.10 -0.18
CA PRO A 169 3.64 -23.71 -0.10
C PRO A 169 3.60 -24.64 -1.27
N THR A 170 4.49 -24.44 -2.27
CA THR A 170 4.44 -25.22 -3.52
C THR A 170 4.49 -26.63 -2.99
N GLN A 171 3.27 -27.12 -2.72
CA GLN A 171 3.11 -28.38 -2.03
C GLN A 171 3.71 -29.32 -3.03
N PRO A 172 4.80 -30.00 -2.68
CA PRO A 172 5.52 -30.79 -3.64
C PRO A 172 4.47 -31.64 -4.35
N GLN A 173 4.36 -31.50 -5.65
CA GLN A 173 3.38 -32.26 -6.45
C GLN A 173 3.59 -33.76 -6.31
N ALA A 174 4.74 -34.13 -5.78
CA ALA A 174 5.09 -35.51 -5.43
C ALA A 174 5.93 -35.53 -4.15
N TYR A 175 5.67 -36.46 -3.25
CA TYR A 175 6.40 -36.71 -2.03
C TYR A 175 7.06 -38.09 -2.11
N THR A 176 8.33 -38.19 -1.74
CA THR A 176 9.03 -39.47 -1.66
C THR A 176 8.92 -40.02 -0.22
N VAL A 177 8.29 -41.18 -0.07
CA VAL A 177 8.07 -41.81 1.23
C VAL A 177 9.41 -42.11 1.93
N LYS A 178 9.51 -41.70 3.18
CA LYS A 178 10.67 -41.97 4.04
C LYS A 178 10.32 -42.97 5.13
N SER A 179 11.35 -43.52 5.79
CA SER A 179 11.15 -44.42 6.93
C SER A 179 10.33 -43.74 8.04
N GLY A 180 9.26 -44.40 8.49
CA GLY A 180 8.35 -43.90 9.53
C GLY A 180 7.21 -43.03 9.01
N ASP A 181 7.10 -42.81 7.70
CA ASP A 181 5.96 -42.08 7.14
C ASP A 181 4.71 -42.98 7.07
N THR A 182 3.56 -42.33 7.24
CA THR A 182 2.23 -42.92 7.00
C THR A 182 1.51 -42.12 5.90
N LEU A 183 0.61 -42.77 5.17
CA LEU A 183 -0.13 -42.08 4.12
C LEU A 183 -0.97 -40.91 4.67
N SER A 184 -1.46 -41.02 5.93
CA SER A 184 -2.18 -39.94 6.61
C SER A 184 -1.28 -38.73 6.92
N ALA A 185 -0.04 -38.97 7.38
CA ALA A 185 0.92 -37.89 7.61
C ALA A 185 1.31 -37.18 6.31
N ILE A 186 1.48 -37.97 5.23
CA ILE A 186 1.77 -37.43 3.88
C ILE A 186 0.57 -36.65 3.34
N ALA A 187 -0.67 -37.13 3.52
CA ALA A 187 -1.89 -36.44 3.12
C ALA A 187 -2.00 -35.07 3.81
N SER A 188 -1.81 -35.01 5.12
CA SER A 188 -1.78 -33.76 5.88
C SER A 188 -0.70 -32.79 5.38
N ARG A 189 0.49 -33.30 5.10
CA ARG A 189 1.63 -32.50 4.60
C ARG A 189 1.41 -31.98 3.19
N LEU A 190 0.70 -32.74 2.35
CA LEU A 190 0.33 -32.37 0.98
C LEU A 190 -1.02 -31.61 0.92
N GLY A 191 -1.72 -31.40 2.06
CA GLY A 191 -2.99 -30.67 2.15
C GLY A 191 -4.12 -31.33 1.36
N THR A 192 -4.23 -32.64 1.46
CA THR A 192 -5.24 -33.47 0.80
C THR A 192 -5.72 -34.57 1.75
N THR A 193 -6.64 -35.41 1.32
CA THR A 193 -7.13 -36.53 2.13
C THR A 193 -6.42 -37.84 1.78
N VAL A 194 -6.46 -38.80 2.71
CA VAL A 194 -5.88 -40.15 2.49
C VAL A 194 -6.54 -40.83 1.32
N GLU A 195 -7.85 -40.71 1.20
CA GLU A 195 -8.67 -41.30 0.14
C GLU A 195 -8.31 -40.72 -1.23
N GLU A 196 -8.10 -39.43 -1.32
CA GLU A 196 -7.65 -38.75 -2.54
C GLU A 196 -6.28 -39.21 -2.98
N LEU A 197 -5.31 -39.27 -2.02
CA LEU A 197 -3.97 -39.77 -2.30
C LEU A 197 -3.97 -41.23 -2.73
N ALA A 198 -4.71 -42.08 -2.02
CA ALA A 198 -4.83 -43.51 -2.36
C ALA A 198 -5.39 -43.71 -3.76
N ARG A 199 -6.50 -43.02 -4.08
CA ARG A 199 -7.14 -43.09 -5.39
C ARG A 199 -6.19 -42.63 -6.51
N LYS A 200 -5.52 -41.50 -6.31
CA LYS A 200 -4.68 -40.87 -7.34
C LYS A 200 -3.39 -41.65 -7.59
N ASN A 201 -2.88 -42.35 -6.58
CA ASN A 201 -1.65 -43.13 -6.66
C ASN A 201 -1.91 -44.64 -6.80
N GLN A 202 -3.18 -45.06 -6.97
CA GLN A 202 -3.56 -46.47 -7.12
C GLN A 202 -3.09 -47.34 -5.92
N ILE A 203 -3.26 -46.80 -4.70
CA ILE A 203 -2.90 -47.47 -3.46
C ILE A 203 -4.14 -48.15 -2.91
N ASP A 204 -4.25 -49.45 -3.05
CA ASP A 204 -5.39 -50.24 -2.57
C ASP A 204 -5.41 -50.42 -1.06
N ASN A 205 -4.23 -50.46 -0.46
CA ASN A 205 -4.08 -50.56 1.01
C ASN A 205 -3.32 -49.34 1.54
N VAL A 206 -4.04 -48.45 2.25
CA VAL A 206 -3.51 -47.19 2.80
C VAL A 206 -2.43 -47.37 3.87
N ASP A 207 -2.38 -48.57 4.47
CA ASP A 207 -1.39 -48.93 5.50
C ASP A 207 -0.09 -49.50 4.91
N LEU A 208 -0.05 -49.74 3.59
CA LEU A 208 1.09 -50.32 2.90
C LEU A 208 1.66 -49.34 1.89
N ILE A 209 2.58 -48.48 2.34
CA ILE A 209 3.42 -47.65 1.49
C ILE A 209 4.87 -48.05 1.62
N GLN A 210 5.64 -47.94 0.53
CA GLN A 210 7.04 -48.35 0.51
C GLN A 210 7.99 -47.17 0.62
N ILE A 211 9.10 -47.33 1.37
CA ILE A 211 10.16 -46.32 1.41
C ILE A 211 10.69 -46.12 0.00
N GLY A 212 10.80 -44.85 -0.42
CA GLY A 212 11.18 -44.46 -1.79
C GLY A 212 10.03 -44.37 -2.79
N GLN A 213 8.80 -44.80 -2.42
CA GLN A 213 7.63 -44.65 -3.25
C GLN A 213 7.31 -43.14 -3.45
N GLN A 214 6.98 -42.74 -4.69
CA GLN A 214 6.55 -41.38 -4.97
C GLN A 214 5.05 -41.27 -4.88
N ILE A 215 4.57 -40.42 -3.98
CA ILE A 215 3.14 -40.12 -3.78
C ILE A 215 2.85 -38.77 -4.44
N ARG A 216 2.00 -38.76 -5.46
CA ARG A 216 1.57 -37.55 -6.18
C ARG A 216 0.29 -36.98 -5.56
N ARG A 217 0.27 -35.65 -5.42
CA ARG A 217 -0.92 -34.90 -4.99
C ARG A 217 -1.97 -34.80 -6.07
#